data_a5c2d985b378165931ae88f12e060e85
#
_entry.id   a5c2d985b378165931ae88f12e060e85
#
_cell.length_a   1.000
_cell.length_b   1.000
_cell.length_c   1.000
_cell.angle_alpha   90.00
_cell.angle_beta   90.00
_cell.angle_gamma   90.00
#
_symmetry.space_group_name_H-M   'P 1'
#
loop_
_entity.id
_entity.type
_entity.pdbx_description
1 polymer ?
#
loop_
_entity_poly.entity_id
_entity_poly.type
_entity_poly.pdbx_seq_one_letter_code
_entity_poly.pdbx_strand_id
1 'polypeptide(L)'
;MRHLRTEAILGGKRCTLHIEDNAKVLLLQPVDGHDREELEQQIKYIEEHTKVPFIHVAIHISKWNDELTPWPAPPVFGKIPFGEGAHDTLLYIREQLLAELYAQFCLTENDVTVFLGGYSLAGLFSLWVAYQPLSPFDGIVAASPSAWYTGWLAYAESHIPQVTHAYLSLGDKEEKTKTKIMSTISKDILQQEELLKQRNINCKMEWNEGNHFQDNGIRTAKGFIWLINNAL
;
A
#
# COMPACT_ATOMS: atom_id res chain seq x y z
N MET A 1 26.57 2.31 5.96
CA MET A 1 25.30 1.67 6.36
C MET A 1 25.34 0.23 5.86
N ARG A 2 24.96 -0.74 6.68
CA ARG A 2 24.81 -2.11 6.20
C ARG A 2 23.38 -2.23 5.66
N HIS A 3 23.25 -2.66 4.42
CA HIS A 3 21.97 -3.02 3.82
C HIS A 3 21.88 -4.53 3.84
N LEU A 4 20.86 -5.06 4.50
CA LEU A 4 20.61 -6.49 4.57
C LEU A 4 19.27 -6.81 3.92
N ARG A 5 19.29 -7.65 2.88
CA ARG A 5 18.08 -8.25 2.34
C ARG A 5 17.96 -9.68 2.86
N THR A 6 16.83 -10.02 3.42
CA THR A 6 16.57 -11.34 3.98
C THR A 6 15.10 -11.74 3.83
N GLU A 7 14.85 -13.04 3.88
CA GLU A 7 13.49 -13.58 3.99
C GLU A 7 13.26 -14.10 5.41
N ALA A 8 12.07 -13.91 5.94
CA ALA A 8 11.66 -14.38 7.25
C ALA A 8 10.19 -14.81 7.24
N ILE A 9 9.82 -15.60 8.22
CA ILE A 9 8.42 -15.83 8.58
C ILE A 9 8.14 -14.94 9.78
N LEU A 10 7.25 -13.97 9.62
CA LEU A 10 6.83 -13.05 10.67
C LEU A 10 5.32 -13.19 10.88
N GLY A 11 4.90 -13.47 12.10
CA GLY A 11 3.49 -13.69 12.43
C GLY A 11 2.83 -14.79 11.55
N GLY A 12 3.61 -15.78 11.10
CA GLY A 12 3.13 -16.87 10.26
C GLY A 12 3.07 -16.58 8.75
N LYS A 13 3.36 -15.35 8.30
CA LYS A 13 3.46 -15.02 6.87
C LYS A 13 4.92 -14.85 6.42
N ARG A 14 5.19 -15.25 5.19
CA ARG A 14 6.48 -15.03 4.54
C ARG A 14 6.63 -13.55 4.21
N CYS A 15 7.78 -12.98 4.58
CA CYS A 15 8.14 -11.60 4.31
C CYS A 15 9.53 -11.53 3.68
N THR A 16 9.72 -10.57 2.77
CA THR A 16 11.04 -10.15 2.30
C THR A 16 11.36 -8.82 2.94
N LEU A 17 12.48 -8.73 3.65
CA LEU A 17 12.90 -7.54 4.37
C LEU A 17 14.11 -6.91 3.69
N HIS A 18 14.08 -5.58 3.58
CA HIS A 18 15.24 -4.73 3.37
C HIS A 18 15.45 -3.91 4.65
N ILE A 19 16.66 -3.96 5.21
CA ILE A 19 16.93 -3.43 6.54
C ILE A 19 18.12 -2.48 6.46
N GLU A 20 17.93 -1.25 6.92
CA GLU A 20 18.99 -0.29 7.14
C GLU A 20 19.20 -0.06 8.65
N ASP A 21 20.46 0.17 9.04
CA ASP A 21 20.81 0.49 10.43
C ASP A 21 20.14 1.81 10.89
N ASN A 22 19.64 1.84 12.12
CA ASN A 22 19.00 3.02 12.73
C ASN A 22 17.77 3.52 11.96
N ALA A 23 16.97 2.61 11.44
CA ALA A 23 15.75 2.94 10.71
C ALA A 23 14.85 3.90 11.50
N LYS A 24 14.28 4.86 10.79
CA LYS A 24 13.31 5.84 11.29
C LYS A 24 11.92 5.61 10.71
N VAL A 25 11.82 4.76 9.70
CA VAL A 25 10.58 4.47 8.99
C VAL A 25 10.45 2.98 8.76
N LEU A 26 9.24 2.46 8.98
CA LEU A 26 8.81 1.14 8.52
C LEU A 26 7.91 1.31 7.30
N LEU A 27 8.29 0.69 6.19
CA LEU A 27 7.51 0.65 4.95
C LEU A 27 6.93 -0.75 4.79
N LEU A 28 5.63 -0.91 5.02
CA LEU A 28 4.94 -2.19 4.91
C LEU A 28 4.20 -2.27 3.58
N GLN A 29 4.34 -3.39 2.86
CA GLN A 29 3.77 -3.57 1.54
C GLN A 29 3.28 -5.00 1.32
N PRO A 30 1.97 -5.26 1.23
CA PRO A 30 1.46 -6.50 0.66
C PRO A 30 1.88 -6.64 -0.80
N VAL A 31 2.42 -7.82 -1.17
CA VAL A 31 2.96 -8.07 -2.52
C VAL A 31 2.49 -9.40 -3.08
N ASP A 32 2.35 -9.47 -4.40
CA ASP A 32 2.17 -10.70 -5.15
C ASP A 32 3.49 -11.18 -5.80
N GLY A 33 3.38 -12.11 -6.78
CA GLY A 33 4.54 -12.61 -7.51
C GLY A 33 5.20 -11.54 -8.38
N HIS A 34 4.41 -10.71 -9.05
CA HIS A 34 4.89 -9.67 -9.96
C HIS A 34 5.54 -8.51 -9.19
N ASP A 35 4.90 -8.03 -8.13
CA ASP A 35 5.49 -7.00 -7.26
C ASP A 35 6.85 -7.44 -6.71
N ARG A 36 7.00 -8.73 -6.35
CA ARG A 36 8.28 -9.28 -5.86
C ARG A 36 9.40 -9.24 -6.89
N GLU A 37 9.09 -9.36 -8.18
CA GLU A 37 10.08 -9.24 -9.24
C GLU A 37 10.64 -7.83 -9.34
N GLU A 38 9.83 -6.83 -9.03
CA GLU A 38 10.21 -5.42 -9.07
C GLU A 38 10.80 -4.85 -7.75
N LEU A 39 10.77 -5.63 -6.66
CA LEU A 39 11.21 -5.15 -5.32
C LEU A 39 12.64 -4.62 -5.30
N GLU A 40 13.56 -5.24 -6.02
CA GLU A 40 14.96 -4.80 -6.04
C GLU A 40 15.10 -3.41 -6.66
N GLN A 41 14.44 -3.18 -7.78
CA GLN A 41 14.41 -1.88 -8.43
C GLN A 41 13.68 -0.83 -7.59
N GLN A 42 12.58 -1.21 -6.94
CA GLN A 42 11.83 -0.37 -6.02
C GLN A 42 12.70 0.12 -4.87
N ILE A 43 13.36 -0.79 -4.16
CA ILE A 43 14.22 -0.47 -3.01
C ILE A 43 15.38 0.43 -3.44
N LYS A 44 16.07 0.07 -4.51
CA LYS A 44 17.15 0.90 -5.06
C LYS A 44 16.69 2.33 -5.37
N TYR A 45 15.49 2.47 -5.95
CA TYR A 45 14.92 3.78 -6.24
C TYR A 45 14.64 4.57 -4.95
N ILE A 46 14.15 3.94 -3.89
CA ILE A 46 13.95 4.60 -2.58
C ILE A 46 15.30 5.05 -2.01
N GLU A 47 16.33 4.18 -1.96
CA GLU A 47 17.69 4.49 -1.47
C GLU A 47 18.33 5.67 -2.19
N GLU A 48 18.12 5.78 -3.50
CA GLU A 48 18.66 6.87 -4.31
C GLU A 48 17.96 8.22 -4.05
N HIS A 49 16.73 8.21 -3.55
CA HIS A 49 15.89 9.41 -3.43
C HIS A 49 15.55 9.82 -1.99
N THR A 50 16.01 9.08 -0.98
CA THR A 50 15.94 9.50 0.43
C THR A 50 17.27 9.27 1.15
N LYS A 51 17.46 10.03 2.25
CA LYS A 51 18.57 9.82 3.19
C LYS A 51 18.07 9.33 4.55
N VAL A 52 16.77 9.17 4.70
CA VAL A 52 16.15 8.66 5.93
C VAL A 52 16.28 7.13 5.94
N PRO A 53 16.95 6.54 6.94
CA PRO A 53 17.07 5.09 7.04
C PRO A 53 15.71 4.44 7.25
N PHE A 54 15.46 3.32 6.57
CA PHE A 54 14.19 2.63 6.62
C PHE A 54 14.33 1.10 6.69
N ILE A 55 13.27 0.45 7.15
CA ILE A 55 13.06 -0.97 6.96
C ILE A 55 11.86 -1.13 6.03
N HIS A 56 12.03 -1.83 4.92
CA HIS A 56 10.94 -2.22 4.04
C HIS A 56 10.58 -3.68 4.27
N VAL A 57 9.29 -3.97 4.42
CA VAL A 57 8.75 -5.32 4.63
C VAL A 57 7.72 -5.61 3.56
N ALA A 58 8.11 -6.43 2.59
CA ALA A 58 7.20 -6.97 1.59
C ALA A 58 6.50 -8.21 2.16
N ILE A 59 5.20 -8.14 2.37
CA ILE A 59 4.34 -9.18 2.96
C ILE A 59 3.79 -10.03 1.82
N HIS A 60 4.17 -11.31 1.73
CA HIS A 60 3.72 -12.19 0.65
C HIS A 60 2.28 -12.63 0.88
N ILE A 61 1.38 -12.19 0.02
CA ILE A 61 -0.05 -12.53 0.06
C ILE A 61 -0.29 -13.80 -0.75
N SER A 62 -0.98 -14.76 -0.15
CA SER A 62 -1.27 -16.06 -0.76
C SER A 62 -2.57 -16.06 -1.55
N LYS A 63 -3.61 -15.40 -1.03
CA LYS A 63 -4.94 -15.31 -1.64
C LYS A 63 -5.26 -13.85 -1.96
N TRP A 64 -4.65 -13.35 -3.05
CA TRP A 64 -4.67 -11.94 -3.43
C TRP A 64 -6.07 -11.31 -3.44
N ASN A 65 -7.05 -11.99 -4.08
CA ASN A 65 -8.42 -11.51 -4.18
C ASN A 65 -9.21 -11.62 -2.87
N ASP A 66 -8.75 -12.37 -1.89
CA ASP A 66 -9.43 -12.57 -0.62
C ASP A 66 -8.81 -11.69 0.48
N GLU A 67 -7.51 -11.86 0.70
CA GLU A 67 -6.81 -11.23 1.82
C GLU A 67 -6.69 -9.69 1.73
N LEU A 68 -6.91 -9.10 0.55
CA LEU A 68 -6.78 -7.65 0.33
C LEU A 68 -8.10 -6.93 0.06
N THR A 69 -9.23 -7.64 0.07
CA THR A 69 -10.53 -7.04 -0.24
C THR A 69 -11.43 -6.97 0.98
N PRO A 70 -12.11 -5.82 1.20
CA PRO A 70 -12.84 -5.56 2.44
C PRO A 70 -14.25 -6.19 2.52
N TRP A 71 -14.80 -6.61 1.39
CA TRP A 71 -16.09 -7.31 1.27
C TRP A 71 -16.16 -8.13 -0.01
N PRO A 72 -17.05 -9.13 -0.09
CA PRO A 72 -17.15 -9.96 -1.29
C PRO A 72 -17.65 -9.18 -2.51
N ALA A 73 -17.07 -9.50 -3.68
CA ALA A 73 -17.54 -8.98 -4.96
C ALA A 73 -17.37 -10.04 -6.07
N PRO A 74 -18.14 -9.96 -7.16
CA PRO A 74 -17.98 -10.84 -8.30
C PRO A 74 -16.59 -10.72 -8.93
N PRO A 75 -16.08 -11.80 -9.58
CA PRO A 75 -14.80 -11.75 -10.26
C PRO A 75 -14.84 -10.73 -11.41
N VAL A 76 -13.77 -9.95 -11.54
CA VAL A 76 -13.56 -9.03 -12.66
C VAL A 76 -12.59 -9.62 -13.67
N PHE A 77 -11.65 -10.43 -13.20
CA PHE A 77 -10.73 -11.21 -14.02
C PHE A 77 -10.87 -12.70 -13.68
N GLY A 78 -10.87 -13.52 -14.71
CA GLY A 78 -10.94 -14.97 -14.53
C GLY A 78 -12.22 -15.42 -13.84
N LYS A 79 -12.10 -16.40 -12.92
CA LYS A 79 -13.25 -17.04 -12.24
C LYS A 79 -13.20 -16.91 -10.71
N ILE A 80 -12.13 -16.34 -10.15
CA ILE A 80 -11.94 -16.24 -8.70
C ILE A 80 -12.64 -14.98 -8.20
N PRO A 81 -13.67 -15.07 -7.35
CA PRO A 81 -14.33 -13.92 -6.79
C PRO A 81 -13.41 -13.20 -5.79
N PHE A 82 -13.77 -12.00 -5.43
CA PHE A 82 -13.16 -11.27 -4.33
C PHE A 82 -13.78 -11.73 -3.01
N GLY A 83 -12.95 -11.77 -1.94
CA GLY A 83 -13.37 -12.17 -0.61
C GLY A 83 -13.56 -10.98 0.34
N GLU A 84 -13.32 -11.21 1.64
CA GLU A 84 -13.49 -10.24 2.72
C GLU A 84 -12.37 -10.29 3.77
N GLY A 85 -11.21 -10.88 3.42
CA GLY A 85 -10.10 -11.14 4.32
C GLY A 85 -9.24 -9.92 4.68
N ALA A 86 -9.54 -8.72 4.17
CA ALA A 86 -8.76 -7.51 4.46
C ALA A 86 -8.69 -7.19 5.96
N HIS A 87 -9.77 -7.46 6.71
CA HIS A 87 -9.80 -7.25 8.16
C HIS A 87 -8.77 -8.15 8.87
N ASP A 88 -8.72 -9.43 8.53
CA ASP A 88 -7.78 -10.37 9.12
C ASP A 88 -6.34 -10.04 8.74
N THR A 89 -6.11 -9.53 7.53
CA THR A 89 -4.81 -9.04 7.09
C THR A 89 -4.36 -7.81 7.88
N LEU A 90 -5.27 -6.87 8.15
CA LEU A 90 -4.97 -5.72 9.01
C LEU A 90 -4.68 -6.14 10.46
N LEU A 91 -5.46 -7.06 11.03
CA LEU A 91 -5.22 -7.61 12.36
C LEU A 91 -3.84 -8.29 12.45
N TYR A 92 -3.50 -9.11 11.45
CA TYR A 92 -2.18 -9.72 11.35
C TYR A 92 -1.07 -8.67 11.36
N ILE A 93 -1.18 -7.62 10.54
CA ILE A 93 -0.16 -6.56 10.48
C ILE A 93 -0.04 -5.87 11.84
N ARG A 94 -1.14 -5.50 12.45
CA ARG A 94 -1.18 -4.73 13.69
C ARG A 94 -0.72 -5.53 14.90
N GLU A 95 -1.18 -6.77 15.04
CA GLU A 95 -1.06 -7.54 16.29
C GLU A 95 0.11 -8.53 16.27
N GLN A 96 0.58 -8.94 15.09
CA GLN A 96 1.63 -9.92 14.96
C GLN A 96 2.87 -9.33 14.27
N LEU A 97 2.73 -8.83 13.05
CA LEU A 97 3.88 -8.37 12.27
C LEU A 97 4.60 -7.20 12.94
N LEU A 98 3.88 -6.14 13.33
CA LEU A 98 4.50 -4.97 13.99
C LEU A 98 5.12 -5.35 15.34
N ALA A 99 4.46 -6.19 16.13
CA ALA A 99 5.02 -6.66 17.41
C ALA A 99 6.35 -7.42 17.23
N GLU A 100 6.43 -8.30 16.23
CA GLU A 100 7.67 -9.02 15.92
C GLU A 100 8.76 -8.09 15.38
N LEU A 101 8.42 -7.13 14.50
CA LEU A 101 9.38 -6.14 13.99
C LEU A 101 9.94 -5.26 15.13
N TYR A 102 9.09 -4.78 16.03
CA TYR A 102 9.53 -3.98 17.17
C TYR A 102 10.47 -4.79 18.08
N ALA A 103 10.12 -6.04 18.38
CA ALA A 103 10.97 -6.91 19.18
C ALA A 103 12.30 -7.24 18.51
N GLN A 104 12.28 -7.59 17.22
CA GLN A 104 13.47 -8.02 16.47
C GLN A 104 14.48 -6.88 16.26
N PHE A 105 14.00 -5.65 16.06
CA PHE A 105 14.85 -4.49 15.78
C PHE A 105 15.01 -3.55 16.98
N CYS A 106 14.53 -3.95 18.18
CA CYS A 106 14.56 -3.16 19.41
C CYS A 106 13.97 -1.76 19.22
N LEU A 107 12.82 -1.67 18.52
CA LEU A 107 12.09 -0.45 18.23
C LEU A 107 10.86 -0.34 19.12
N THR A 108 10.37 0.89 19.29
CA THR A 108 9.04 1.19 19.85
C THR A 108 8.21 2.00 18.85
N GLU A 109 6.92 2.12 19.09
CA GLU A 109 6.02 2.96 18.27
C GLU A 109 6.48 4.43 18.19
N ASN A 110 7.22 4.91 19.20
CA ASN A 110 7.74 6.28 19.21
C ASN A 110 9.08 6.45 18.47
N ASP A 111 9.74 5.35 18.11
CA ASP A 111 11.05 5.40 17.45
C ASP A 111 10.94 5.51 15.92
N VAL A 112 9.83 5.04 15.38
CA VAL A 112 9.63 4.90 13.92
C VAL A 112 8.25 5.35 13.49
N THR A 113 8.19 5.97 12.32
CA THR A 113 6.94 6.25 11.60
C THR A 113 6.60 5.05 10.71
N VAL A 114 5.33 4.65 10.68
CA VAL A 114 4.90 3.45 9.93
C VAL A 114 4.01 3.84 8.76
N PHE A 115 4.42 3.43 7.56
CA PHE A 115 3.65 3.63 6.34
C PHE A 115 3.22 2.29 5.75
N LEU A 116 1.99 2.25 5.24
CA LEU A 116 1.46 1.13 4.47
C LEU A 116 1.35 1.55 3.01
N GLY A 117 1.81 0.71 2.10
CA GLY A 117 1.68 0.98 0.68
C GLY A 117 1.38 -0.27 -0.12
N GLY A 118 0.90 -0.07 -1.34
CA GLY A 118 0.68 -1.19 -2.25
C GLY A 118 0.24 -0.77 -3.64
N TYR A 119 0.28 -1.74 -4.54
CA TYR A 119 -0.12 -1.62 -5.92
C TYR A 119 -1.44 -2.38 -6.17
N SER A 120 -2.30 -1.89 -7.05
CA SER A 120 -3.52 -2.59 -7.48
C SER A 120 -4.48 -2.89 -6.30
N LEU A 121 -4.78 -4.15 -6.00
CA LEU A 121 -5.58 -4.55 -4.82
C LEU A 121 -4.87 -4.23 -3.50
N ALA A 122 -3.54 -4.28 -3.44
CA ALA A 122 -2.80 -3.83 -2.26
C ALA A 122 -2.90 -2.30 -2.08
N GLY A 123 -3.04 -1.55 -3.19
CA GLY A 123 -3.38 -0.12 -3.15
C GLY A 123 -4.81 0.14 -2.64
N LEU A 124 -5.78 -0.69 -3.04
CA LEU A 124 -7.14 -0.66 -2.48
C LEU A 124 -7.13 -1.01 -0.98
N PHE A 125 -6.38 -2.02 -0.59
CA PHE A 125 -6.20 -2.40 0.82
C PHE A 125 -5.62 -1.24 1.64
N SER A 126 -4.58 -0.57 1.13
CA SER A 126 -4.00 0.61 1.79
C SER A 126 -5.02 1.75 1.94
N LEU A 127 -5.82 2.02 0.90
CA LEU A 127 -6.93 2.97 0.99
C LEU A 127 -7.94 2.56 2.05
N TRP A 128 -8.39 1.29 2.07
CA TRP A 128 -9.36 0.80 3.04
C TRP A 128 -8.83 0.90 4.47
N VAL A 129 -7.56 0.55 4.68
CA VAL A 129 -6.89 0.67 6.00
C VAL A 129 -6.87 2.11 6.49
N ALA A 130 -6.73 3.09 5.58
CA ALA A 130 -6.78 4.50 5.95
C ALA A 130 -8.09 4.92 6.63
N TYR A 131 -9.17 4.19 6.44
CA TYR A 131 -10.48 4.44 7.07
C TYR A 131 -10.76 3.56 8.30
N GLN A 132 -9.81 2.69 8.71
CA GLN A 132 -10.04 1.81 9.84
C GLN A 132 -9.70 2.50 11.16
N PRO A 133 -10.51 2.28 12.22
CA PRO A 133 -10.19 2.79 13.54
C PRO A 133 -8.91 2.13 14.09
N LEU A 134 -8.15 2.88 14.88
CA LEU A 134 -6.89 2.40 15.47
C LEU A 134 -5.86 1.95 14.41
N SER A 135 -5.86 2.60 13.24
CA SER A 135 -4.85 2.39 12.22
C SER A 135 -3.46 2.74 12.80
N PRO A 136 -2.48 1.85 12.71
CA PRO A 136 -1.12 2.11 13.21
C PRO A 136 -0.27 2.90 12.20
N PHE A 137 -0.88 3.43 11.14
CA PHE A 137 -0.18 4.04 10.02
C PHE A 137 -0.33 5.56 10.02
N ASP A 138 0.78 6.26 9.85
CA ASP A 138 0.80 7.72 9.71
C ASP A 138 0.40 8.17 8.30
N GLY A 139 0.63 7.30 7.31
CA GLY A 139 0.28 7.58 5.93
C GLY A 139 0.18 6.32 5.07
N ILE A 140 -0.46 6.46 3.92
CA ILE A 140 -0.65 5.37 2.98
C ILE A 140 -0.18 5.72 1.56
N VAL A 141 0.28 4.69 0.85
CA VAL A 141 0.54 4.72 -0.60
C VAL A 141 -0.47 3.82 -1.31
N ALA A 142 -1.23 4.39 -2.21
CA ALA A 142 -2.14 3.68 -3.10
C ALA A 142 -1.69 3.89 -4.56
N ALA A 143 -0.75 3.08 -5.00
CA ALA A 143 -0.23 3.13 -6.37
C ALA A 143 -1.14 2.31 -7.29
N SER A 144 -1.67 2.95 -8.33
CA SER A 144 -2.60 2.35 -9.30
C SER A 144 -3.69 1.50 -8.61
N PRO A 145 -4.37 2.01 -7.56
CA PRO A 145 -5.25 1.21 -6.73
C PRO A 145 -6.48 0.75 -7.50
N SER A 146 -7.04 -0.39 -7.11
CA SER A 146 -8.32 -0.88 -7.64
C SER A 146 -9.51 -0.05 -7.12
N ALA A 147 -9.48 1.29 -7.27
CA ALA A 147 -10.52 2.18 -6.77
C ALA A 147 -11.88 2.02 -7.49
N TRP A 148 -11.89 1.30 -8.60
CA TRP A 148 -13.10 0.82 -9.30
C TRP A 148 -13.85 -0.29 -8.54
N TYR A 149 -13.34 -0.77 -7.40
CA TYR A 149 -13.92 -1.86 -6.64
C TYR A 149 -15.36 -1.56 -6.24
N THR A 150 -16.24 -2.55 -6.43
CA THR A 150 -17.68 -2.38 -6.20
C THR A 150 -18.00 -1.85 -4.81
N GLY A 151 -18.67 -0.70 -4.73
CA GLY A 151 -19.05 -0.06 -3.46
C GLY A 151 -17.95 0.78 -2.80
N TRP A 152 -16.74 0.81 -3.34
CA TRP A 152 -15.60 1.50 -2.72
C TRP A 152 -15.85 3.00 -2.46
N LEU A 153 -16.24 3.75 -3.48
CA LEU A 153 -16.43 5.20 -3.32
C LEU A 153 -17.56 5.54 -2.34
N ALA A 154 -18.67 4.76 -2.35
CA ALA A 154 -19.74 4.95 -1.39
C ALA A 154 -19.29 4.66 0.06
N TYR A 155 -18.40 3.67 0.23
CA TYR A 155 -17.76 3.40 1.51
C TYR A 155 -16.88 4.57 1.95
N ALA A 156 -15.97 5.04 1.08
CA ALA A 156 -15.06 6.14 1.38
C ALA A 156 -15.79 7.46 1.69
N GLU A 157 -16.91 7.73 1.00
CA GLU A 157 -17.76 8.90 1.24
C GLU A 157 -18.41 8.89 2.63
N SER A 158 -18.82 7.70 3.10
CA SER A 158 -19.52 7.53 4.38
C SER A 158 -18.61 7.37 5.61
N HIS A 159 -17.30 7.23 5.41
CA HIS A 159 -16.33 7.01 6.49
C HIS A 159 -15.30 8.14 6.57
N ILE A 160 -14.67 8.27 7.74
CA ILE A 160 -13.66 9.31 8.01
C ILE A 160 -12.29 8.64 8.02
N PRO A 161 -11.33 9.09 7.17
CA PRO A 161 -9.98 8.55 7.20
C PRO A 161 -9.25 8.88 8.51
N GLN A 162 -8.39 7.98 8.96
CA GLN A 162 -7.65 8.05 10.23
C GLN A 162 -6.15 8.34 10.02
N VAL A 163 -5.70 8.47 8.77
CA VAL A 163 -4.33 8.82 8.43
C VAL A 163 -4.18 10.32 8.19
N THR A 164 -2.97 10.85 8.28
CA THR A 164 -2.69 12.27 8.01
C THR A 164 -2.24 12.52 6.57
N HIS A 165 -1.65 11.51 5.93
CA HIS A 165 -1.05 11.62 4.59
C HIS A 165 -1.49 10.46 3.69
N ALA A 166 -1.77 10.79 2.43
CA ALA A 166 -2.12 9.80 1.41
C ALA A 166 -1.47 10.14 0.06
N TYR A 167 -0.75 9.19 -0.51
CA TYR A 167 -0.25 9.29 -1.87
C TYR A 167 -1.07 8.38 -2.78
N LEU A 168 -1.59 8.96 -3.85
CA LEU A 168 -2.33 8.27 -4.90
C LEU A 168 -1.56 8.38 -6.21
N SER A 169 -1.55 7.34 -7.01
CA SER A 169 -1.05 7.44 -8.39
C SER A 169 -1.84 6.57 -9.35
N LEU A 170 -1.77 6.92 -10.64
CA LEU A 170 -2.39 6.16 -11.72
C LEU A 170 -1.59 6.31 -13.02
N GLY A 171 -1.59 5.29 -13.85
CA GLY A 171 -1.09 5.40 -15.21
C GLY A 171 -2.10 6.08 -16.15
N ASP A 172 -1.61 6.96 -17.04
CA ASP A 172 -2.45 7.75 -17.97
C ASP A 172 -3.18 6.94 -19.04
N LYS A 173 -2.91 5.62 -19.10
CA LYS A 173 -3.55 4.68 -20.04
C LYS A 173 -4.33 3.57 -19.35
N GLU A 174 -4.47 3.58 -18.01
CA GLU A 174 -5.13 2.50 -17.25
C GLU A 174 -6.64 2.42 -17.52
N GLU A 175 -7.31 3.55 -17.78
CA GLU A 175 -8.72 3.55 -18.18
C GLU A 175 -8.97 2.92 -19.58
N LYS A 176 -7.93 2.78 -20.40
CA LYS A 176 -8.01 2.19 -21.75
C LYS A 176 -8.04 0.66 -21.67
N THR A 177 -9.06 0.13 -21.01
CA THR A 177 -9.28 -1.31 -20.81
C THR A 177 -10.62 -1.74 -21.43
N LYS A 178 -10.71 -3.03 -21.81
CA LYS A 178 -11.96 -3.63 -22.28
C LYS A 178 -12.94 -3.94 -21.15
N THR A 179 -12.48 -3.96 -19.92
CA THR A 179 -13.28 -4.29 -18.74
C THR A 179 -14.02 -3.04 -18.25
N LYS A 180 -15.33 -2.99 -18.47
CA LYS A 180 -16.15 -1.79 -18.24
C LYS A 180 -16.00 -1.20 -16.84
N ILE A 181 -15.98 -2.01 -15.78
CA ILE A 181 -15.84 -1.52 -14.40
C ILE A 181 -14.47 -0.87 -14.15
N MET A 182 -13.43 -1.34 -14.82
CA MET A 182 -12.08 -0.78 -14.68
C MET A 182 -11.86 0.47 -15.50
N SER A 183 -12.64 0.68 -16.57
CA SER A 183 -12.52 1.88 -17.40
C SER A 183 -12.96 3.16 -16.66
N THR A 184 -13.54 3.05 -15.48
CA THR A 184 -13.92 4.19 -14.64
C THR A 184 -12.79 4.69 -13.75
N ILE A 185 -11.65 3.99 -13.73
CA ILE A 185 -10.58 4.19 -12.74
C ILE A 185 -10.06 5.62 -12.65
N SER A 186 -9.92 6.34 -13.80
CA SER A 186 -9.49 7.73 -13.80
C SER A 186 -10.46 8.65 -13.06
N LYS A 187 -11.76 8.42 -13.22
CA LYS A 187 -12.80 9.14 -12.49
C LYS A 187 -12.80 8.76 -11.02
N ASP A 188 -12.70 7.46 -10.73
CA ASP A 188 -12.82 6.94 -9.38
C ASP A 188 -11.65 7.41 -8.50
N ILE A 189 -10.42 7.44 -9.03
CA ILE A 189 -9.26 7.90 -8.26
C ILE A 189 -9.31 9.41 -7.99
N LEU A 190 -9.80 10.23 -8.94
CA LEU A 190 -9.98 11.67 -8.72
C LEU A 190 -11.07 11.96 -7.69
N GLN A 191 -12.16 11.18 -7.67
CA GLN A 191 -13.18 11.29 -6.63
C GLN A 191 -12.60 10.88 -5.28
N GLN A 192 -11.79 9.83 -5.22
CA GLN A 192 -11.09 9.42 -3.99
C GLN A 192 -10.15 10.52 -3.48
N GLU A 193 -9.38 11.15 -4.36
CA GLU A 193 -8.52 12.29 -4.01
C GLU A 193 -9.33 13.44 -3.39
N GLU A 194 -10.43 13.81 -4.02
CA GLU A 194 -11.31 14.86 -3.54
C GLU A 194 -11.89 14.56 -2.15
N LEU A 195 -12.34 13.32 -1.91
CA LEU A 195 -12.83 12.88 -0.60
C LEU A 195 -11.76 13.01 0.49
N LEU A 196 -10.51 12.64 0.21
CA LEU A 196 -9.40 12.78 1.14
C LEU A 196 -9.10 14.25 1.46
N LYS A 197 -9.06 15.11 0.43
CA LYS A 197 -8.84 16.55 0.59
C LYS A 197 -9.94 17.22 1.40
N GLN A 198 -11.20 16.86 1.17
CA GLN A 198 -12.35 17.38 1.95
C GLN A 198 -12.28 16.98 3.43
N ARG A 199 -11.56 15.93 3.77
CA ARG A 199 -11.30 15.48 5.14
C ARG A 199 -9.98 16.02 5.72
N ASN A 200 -9.36 17.02 5.05
CA ASN A 200 -8.08 17.63 5.43
C ASN A 200 -6.90 16.66 5.49
N ILE A 201 -6.93 15.58 4.72
CA ILE A 201 -5.77 14.71 4.53
C ILE A 201 -4.79 15.39 3.58
N ASN A 202 -3.51 15.44 3.95
CA ASN A 202 -2.46 15.85 3.02
C ASN A 202 -2.33 14.79 1.93
N CYS A 203 -2.91 15.09 0.76
CA CYS A 203 -3.05 14.13 -0.32
C CYS A 203 -2.33 14.60 -1.58
N LYS A 204 -1.51 13.73 -2.16
CA LYS A 204 -0.90 13.91 -3.48
C LYS A 204 -1.47 12.89 -4.46
N MET A 205 -1.91 13.37 -5.61
CA MET A 205 -2.20 12.55 -6.79
C MET A 205 -1.09 12.74 -7.82
N GLU A 206 -0.55 11.63 -8.35
CA GLU A 206 0.48 11.63 -9.39
C GLU A 206 0.07 10.78 -10.58
N TRP A 207 0.07 11.38 -11.78
CA TRP A 207 -0.09 10.66 -13.03
C TRP A 207 1.25 10.13 -13.52
N ASN A 208 1.30 8.84 -13.88
CA ASN A 208 2.47 8.21 -14.48
C ASN A 208 2.18 7.88 -15.95
N GLU A 209 3.21 7.79 -16.77
CA GLU A 209 3.06 7.30 -18.12
C GLU A 209 2.76 5.80 -18.12
N GLY A 210 1.86 5.34 -19.01
CA GLY A 210 1.65 3.93 -19.27
C GLY A 210 0.38 3.32 -18.68
N ASN A 211 0.28 2.00 -18.80
CA ASN A 211 -0.85 1.22 -18.35
C ASN A 211 -0.61 0.60 -16.96
N HIS A 212 -1.57 -0.25 -16.52
CA HIS A 212 -1.56 -0.89 -15.20
C HIS A 212 -0.39 -1.87 -14.97
N PHE A 213 0.31 -2.33 -15.98
CA PHE A 213 1.35 -3.36 -15.87
C PHE A 213 2.77 -2.80 -16.10
N GLN A 214 2.97 -1.51 -15.86
CA GLN A 214 4.23 -0.83 -16.09
C GLN A 214 4.71 -0.12 -14.83
N ASP A 215 5.98 -0.34 -14.49
CA ASP A 215 6.73 0.37 -13.43
C ASP A 215 6.07 0.29 -12.03
N ASN A 216 5.44 -0.83 -11.67
CA ASN A 216 4.76 -1.01 -10.39
C ASN A 216 5.65 -0.64 -9.20
N GLY A 217 6.88 -1.16 -9.18
CA GLY A 217 7.85 -0.88 -8.13
C GLY A 217 8.21 0.59 -8.04
N ILE A 218 8.48 1.24 -9.17
CA ILE A 218 8.84 2.67 -9.21
C ILE A 218 7.67 3.55 -8.78
N ARG A 219 6.44 3.25 -9.21
CA ARG A 219 5.25 4.01 -8.80
C ARG A 219 5.00 3.91 -7.30
N THR A 220 5.18 2.72 -6.74
CA THR A 220 5.07 2.50 -5.28
C THR A 220 6.21 3.20 -4.52
N ALA A 221 7.44 3.12 -5.04
CA ALA A 221 8.61 3.81 -4.47
C ALA A 221 8.40 5.33 -4.38
N LYS A 222 7.91 5.96 -5.44
CA LYS A 222 7.59 7.40 -5.45
C LYS A 222 6.64 7.78 -4.31
N GLY A 223 5.64 6.94 -4.04
CA GLY A 223 4.71 7.15 -2.95
C GLY A 223 5.38 7.10 -1.59
N PHE A 224 6.19 6.08 -1.33
CA PHE A 224 6.95 5.99 -0.08
C PHE A 224 7.91 7.15 0.11
N ILE A 225 8.63 7.56 -0.93
CA ILE A 225 9.52 8.73 -0.90
C ILE A 225 8.74 10.01 -0.57
N TRP A 226 7.56 10.18 -1.17
CA TRP A 226 6.73 11.33 -0.87
C TRP A 226 6.27 11.34 0.58
N LEU A 227 5.85 10.21 1.14
CA LEU A 227 5.49 10.10 2.57
C LEU A 227 6.67 10.43 3.47
N ILE A 228 7.84 9.85 3.21
CA ILE A 228 9.07 10.12 3.98
C ILE A 228 9.39 11.62 4.00
N ASN A 229 9.19 12.32 2.89
CA ASN A 229 9.54 13.74 2.78
C ASN A 229 8.47 14.70 3.33
N ASN A 230 7.25 14.24 3.61
CA ASN A 230 6.13 15.12 3.98
C ASN A 230 5.48 14.78 5.34
N ALA A 231 5.71 13.58 5.87
CA ALA A 231 5.06 13.09 7.09
C ALA A 231 6.04 12.85 8.25
N LEU A 232 7.34 13.15 8.07
CA LEU A 232 8.38 13.08 9.12
C LEU A 232 8.70 14.42 9.74
#